data_b56b87e2ac5b716c5ffac6756d7c8476
#
_entry.id   b56b87e2ac5b716c5ffac6756d7c8476
#
_cell.length_a   1.000
_cell.length_b   1.000
_cell.length_c   1.000
_cell.angle_alpha   90.00
_cell.angle_beta   90.00
_cell.angle_gamma   90.00
#
_symmetry.space_group_name_H-M   'P 1'
#
loop_
_entity.id
_entity.type
_entity.pdbx_description
1 polymer ?
#
loop_
_entity_poly.entity_id
_entity_poly.type
_entity_poly.pdbx_seq_one_letter_code
_entity_poly.pdbx_strand_id
1 'polypeptide(L)'
;MSLCSSSLDDSDNVEVMTYSAGADFPPNGARALRARTLFGPAEAREFLAELLSPWTRELGLTVEACSPAGTVLRLPRNVRILRPGNALSGQALLACADAAMAIAIMGHLGELRNVATVTIAADFMRAIPEGDVIVAATVRKRGRTLIFTECTFVEPKTPGIAVHATATWAFIPAAL
;
A
#
# COMPACT_ATOMS: atom_id res chain seq x y z
N MET A 1 38.60 25.51 -33.83
CA MET A 1 38.52 24.79 -32.54
C MET A 1 37.26 25.26 -31.82
N SER A 2 36.19 24.51 -31.95
CA SER A 2 34.89 24.87 -31.40
C SER A 2 34.64 23.94 -30.23
N LEU A 3 34.48 24.51 -29.04
CA LEU A 3 34.12 23.75 -27.82
C LEU A 3 32.61 23.55 -27.80
N CYS A 4 32.18 22.30 -27.89
CA CYS A 4 30.82 21.90 -27.73
C CYS A 4 30.55 21.82 -26.23
N SER A 5 29.69 22.70 -25.70
CA SER A 5 29.15 22.60 -24.35
C SER A 5 27.90 21.70 -24.41
N SER A 6 28.01 20.49 -23.88
CA SER A 6 26.84 19.63 -23.62
C SER A 6 26.17 20.06 -22.33
N SER A 7 25.02 20.70 -22.43
CA SER A 7 24.09 20.86 -21.32
C SER A 7 23.42 19.53 -21.08
N LEU A 8 23.66 18.92 -19.93
CA LEU A 8 22.85 17.81 -19.42
C LEU A 8 21.52 18.40 -18.93
N ASP A 9 20.47 18.10 -19.68
CA ASP A 9 19.09 18.37 -19.27
C ASP A 9 18.65 17.15 -18.47
N ASP A 10 18.66 17.33 -17.15
CA ASP A 10 18.28 16.31 -16.17
C ASP A 10 16.78 16.51 -15.88
N SER A 11 15.95 16.21 -16.86
CA SER A 11 14.50 16.12 -16.67
C SER A 11 14.13 14.66 -16.39
N ASP A 12 14.35 14.23 -15.14
CA ASP A 12 13.73 13.03 -14.59
C ASP A 12 12.21 13.21 -14.59
N ASN A 13 11.60 12.86 -15.71
CA ASN A 13 10.16 12.82 -15.88
C ASN A 13 9.62 11.58 -15.18
N VAL A 14 9.58 11.63 -13.85
CA VAL A 14 8.81 10.64 -13.05
C VAL A 14 7.34 10.94 -13.28
N GLU A 15 6.71 10.14 -14.11
CA GLU A 15 5.25 10.17 -14.29
C GLU A 15 4.59 9.87 -12.95
N VAL A 16 4.16 10.92 -12.25
CA VAL A 16 3.41 10.81 -11.01
C VAL A 16 2.01 10.33 -11.36
N MET A 17 1.74 9.05 -11.16
CA MET A 17 0.39 8.51 -11.23
C MET A 17 -0.48 9.20 -10.17
N THR A 18 -1.29 10.14 -10.60
CA THR A 18 -2.33 10.74 -9.76
C THR A 18 -3.50 9.77 -9.66
N TYR A 19 -3.65 9.11 -8.52
CA TYR A 19 -4.83 8.32 -8.22
C TYR A 19 -5.98 9.25 -7.81
N SER A 20 -6.95 9.42 -8.70
CA SER A 20 -8.26 9.96 -8.32
C SER A 20 -9.13 8.84 -7.75
N ALA A 21 -10.04 9.17 -6.83
CA ALA A 21 -11.05 8.23 -6.36
C ALA A 21 -11.88 7.74 -7.58
N GLY A 22 -11.65 6.49 -8.00
CA GLY A 22 -12.20 5.92 -9.23
C GLY A 22 -11.13 5.46 -10.23
N ALA A 23 -9.84 5.49 -9.88
CA ALA A 23 -8.77 5.11 -10.78
C ALA A 23 -8.81 3.61 -11.11
N ASP A 24 -8.93 3.31 -12.40
CA ASP A 24 -8.67 1.98 -12.94
C ASP A 24 -7.17 1.68 -12.83
N PHE A 25 -6.82 0.61 -12.13
CA PHE A 25 -5.46 0.12 -12.11
C PHE A 25 -5.05 -0.35 -13.52
N PRO A 26 -3.83 -0.04 -14.00
CA PRO A 26 -3.40 -0.49 -15.31
C PRO A 26 -3.42 -2.03 -15.38
N PRO A 27 -3.90 -2.62 -16.48
CA PRO A 27 -3.97 -4.07 -16.61
C PRO A 27 -2.56 -4.64 -16.78
N ASN A 28 -1.96 -5.14 -15.70
CA ASN A 28 -0.88 -6.10 -15.85
C ASN A 28 -1.49 -7.36 -16.47
N GLY A 29 -0.99 -7.80 -17.62
CA GLY A 29 -1.49 -8.85 -18.47
C GLY A 29 -1.77 -10.21 -17.81
N ALA A 30 -2.65 -10.24 -16.85
CA ALA A 30 -3.23 -11.41 -16.25
C ALA A 30 -4.58 -11.66 -16.94
N ARG A 31 -4.59 -12.72 -17.72
CA ARG A 31 -5.76 -13.40 -18.26
C ARG A 31 -6.91 -13.32 -17.25
N ALA A 32 -8.02 -12.70 -17.63
CA ALA A 32 -9.21 -12.55 -16.82
C ALA A 32 -9.72 -13.91 -16.35
N LEU A 33 -9.31 -14.33 -15.17
CA LEU A 33 -10.00 -15.36 -14.40
C LEU A 33 -11.28 -14.69 -13.87
N ARG A 34 -12.44 -15.12 -14.40
CA ARG A 34 -13.75 -14.84 -13.82
C ARG A 34 -13.82 -15.55 -12.45
N ALA A 35 -13.15 -15.02 -11.44
CA ALA A 35 -13.31 -15.43 -10.06
C ALA A 35 -14.40 -14.54 -9.45
N ARG A 36 -15.44 -15.14 -8.88
CA ARG A 36 -16.31 -14.45 -7.93
C ARG A 36 -15.39 -13.93 -6.84
N THR A 37 -15.16 -12.64 -6.82
CA THR A 37 -14.36 -12.00 -5.79
C THR A 37 -15.15 -12.11 -4.49
N LEU A 38 -14.76 -13.03 -3.63
CA LEU A 38 -15.38 -13.21 -2.30
C LEU A 38 -14.83 -12.20 -1.30
N PHE A 39 -13.61 -11.65 -1.55
CA PHE A 39 -12.99 -10.64 -0.71
C PHE A 39 -12.91 -9.31 -1.47
N GLY A 40 -13.77 -8.41 -1.09
CA GLY A 40 -13.89 -7.06 -1.66
C GLY A 40 -13.86 -5.96 -0.60
N PRO A 41 -14.37 -4.77 -0.92
CA PRO A 41 -14.32 -3.63 -0.01
C PRO A 41 -15.08 -3.85 1.32
N ALA A 42 -16.13 -4.66 1.34
CA ALA A 42 -16.89 -4.97 2.56
C ALA A 42 -16.07 -5.83 3.51
N GLU A 43 -15.50 -6.91 3.01
CA GLU A 43 -14.64 -7.83 3.77
C GLU A 43 -13.34 -7.15 4.20
N ALA A 44 -12.81 -6.23 3.39
CA ALA A 44 -11.65 -5.43 3.76
C ALA A 44 -11.94 -4.48 4.94
N ARG A 45 -13.14 -3.90 5.01
CA ARG A 45 -13.57 -3.09 6.17
C ARG A 45 -13.72 -3.94 7.42
N GLU A 46 -14.32 -5.13 7.31
CA GLU A 46 -14.43 -6.08 8.40
C GLU A 46 -13.04 -6.52 8.90
N PHE A 47 -12.11 -6.80 7.99
CA PHE A 47 -10.72 -7.10 8.32
C PHE A 47 -10.08 -5.98 9.16
N LEU A 48 -10.21 -4.72 8.75
CA LEU A 48 -9.69 -3.57 9.50
C LEU A 48 -10.33 -3.44 10.89
N ALA A 49 -11.63 -3.72 11.01
CA ALA A 49 -12.37 -3.56 12.25
C ALA A 49 -12.10 -4.68 13.26
N GLU A 50 -11.92 -5.92 12.82
CA GLU A 50 -11.98 -7.09 13.69
C GLU A 50 -10.68 -7.89 13.76
N LEU A 51 -9.94 -7.99 12.64
CA LEU A 51 -8.80 -8.89 12.55
C LEU A 51 -7.45 -8.22 12.83
N LEU A 52 -7.38 -6.89 12.80
CA LEU A 52 -6.18 -6.18 13.23
C LEU A 52 -6.06 -6.13 14.75
N SER A 53 -4.83 -6.04 15.23
CA SER A 53 -4.57 -5.81 16.66
C SER A 53 -5.21 -4.50 17.15
N PRO A 54 -5.61 -4.40 18.43
CA PRO A 54 -6.28 -3.21 18.96
C PRO A 54 -5.53 -1.90 18.67
N TRP A 55 -4.20 -1.90 18.83
CA TRP A 55 -3.39 -0.71 18.60
C TRP A 55 -3.31 -0.31 17.11
N THR A 56 -3.32 -1.31 16.18
CA THR A 56 -3.33 -1.03 14.74
C THR A 56 -4.68 -0.45 14.31
N ARG A 57 -5.78 -0.88 14.93
CA ARG A 57 -7.11 -0.29 14.70
C ARG A 57 -7.18 1.20 15.07
N GLU A 58 -6.37 1.64 16.06
CA GLU A 58 -6.26 3.05 16.43
C GLU A 58 -5.66 3.94 15.32
N LEU A 59 -5.05 3.37 14.28
CA LEU A 59 -4.65 4.13 13.10
C LEU A 59 -5.84 4.76 12.38
N GLY A 60 -7.04 4.17 12.52
CA GLY A 60 -8.26 4.68 11.91
C GLY A 60 -8.31 4.49 10.39
N LEU A 61 -7.65 3.44 9.86
CA LEU A 61 -7.62 3.16 8.43
C LEU A 61 -9.02 2.99 7.84
N THR A 62 -9.25 3.54 6.66
CA THR A 62 -10.48 3.35 5.89
C THR A 62 -10.19 2.79 4.51
N VAL A 63 -11.13 1.93 4.01
CA VAL A 63 -11.01 1.31 2.68
C VAL A 63 -11.64 2.22 1.64
N GLU A 64 -10.84 2.69 0.70
CA GLU A 64 -11.29 3.43 -0.48
C GLU A 64 -11.59 2.47 -1.64
N ALA A 65 -10.71 1.49 -1.86
CA ALA A 65 -10.90 0.45 -2.87
C ALA A 65 -10.23 -0.85 -2.43
N CYS A 66 -10.81 -1.98 -2.86
CA CYS A 66 -10.22 -3.31 -2.74
C CYS A 66 -10.68 -4.18 -3.91
N SER A 67 -9.73 -4.73 -4.66
CA SER A 67 -9.98 -5.57 -5.83
C SER A 67 -8.81 -6.55 -6.03
N PRO A 68 -8.92 -7.51 -6.98
CA PRO A 68 -7.79 -8.36 -7.35
C PRO A 68 -6.55 -7.60 -7.87
N ALA A 69 -6.73 -6.38 -8.35
CA ALA A 69 -5.64 -5.53 -8.85
C ALA A 69 -4.87 -4.84 -7.71
N GLY A 70 -5.50 -4.63 -6.56
CA GLY A 70 -4.86 -4.00 -5.40
C GLY A 70 -5.86 -3.39 -4.43
N THR A 71 -5.33 -2.70 -3.45
CA THR A 71 -6.07 -2.04 -2.37
C THR A 71 -5.65 -0.59 -2.24
N VAL A 72 -6.61 0.28 -2.01
CA VAL A 72 -6.38 1.68 -1.66
C VAL A 72 -7.00 1.93 -0.30
N LEU A 73 -6.17 2.35 0.65
CA LEU A 73 -6.59 2.75 1.99
C LEU A 73 -6.31 4.24 2.18
N ARG A 74 -7.06 4.84 3.08
CA ARG A 74 -6.77 6.16 3.65
C ARG A 74 -6.31 6.00 5.08
N LEU A 75 -5.16 6.58 5.39
CA LEU A 75 -4.68 6.78 6.76
C LEU A 75 -5.03 8.22 7.17
N PRO A 76 -6.02 8.44 8.04
CA PRO A 76 -6.37 9.77 8.51
C PRO A 76 -5.28 10.31 9.43
N ARG A 77 -5.03 11.61 9.37
CA ARG A 77 -4.14 12.26 10.32
C ARG A 77 -4.73 12.17 11.73
N ASN A 78 -3.96 11.63 12.65
CA ASN A 78 -4.34 11.46 14.04
C ASN A 78 -3.16 11.86 14.93
N VAL A 79 -3.41 12.68 15.95
CA VAL A 79 -2.37 13.15 16.88
C VAL A 79 -1.64 12.01 17.61
N ARG A 80 -2.29 10.87 17.80
CA ARG A 80 -1.72 9.69 18.48
C ARG A 80 -0.63 8.99 17.69
N ILE A 81 -0.56 9.21 16.38
CA ILE A 81 0.41 8.58 15.47
C ILE A 81 1.47 9.56 14.98
N LEU A 82 1.52 10.77 15.56
CA LEU A 82 2.55 11.76 15.23
C LEU A 82 3.81 11.53 16.07
N ARG A 83 4.96 11.82 15.46
CA ARG A 83 6.23 11.93 16.15
C ARG A 83 6.47 13.38 16.62
N PRO A 84 7.46 13.63 17.49
CA PRO A 84 7.93 14.99 17.76
C PRO A 84 8.27 15.71 16.44
N GLY A 85 7.81 16.96 16.29
CA GLY A 85 7.90 17.70 15.04
C GLY A 85 6.67 17.57 14.13
N ASN A 86 5.57 17.01 14.64
CA ASN A 86 4.23 17.04 14.05
C ASN A 86 4.06 16.27 12.73
N ALA A 87 4.98 15.36 12.38
CA ALA A 87 4.86 14.48 11.22
C ALA A 87 4.40 13.08 11.64
N LEU A 88 3.80 12.34 10.71
CA LEU A 88 3.44 10.94 10.93
C LEU A 88 4.68 10.12 11.31
N SER A 89 4.52 9.26 12.32
CA SER A 89 5.62 8.42 12.79
C SER A 89 5.89 7.27 11.82
N GLY A 90 7.16 6.89 11.67
CA GLY A 90 7.54 5.75 10.83
C GLY A 90 6.89 4.44 11.27
N GLN A 91 6.68 4.26 12.58
CA GLN A 91 6.01 3.08 13.14
C GLN A 91 4.56 2.98 12.67
N ALA A 92 3.82 4.09 12.67
CA ALA A 92 2.44 4.12 12.20
C ALA A 92 2.36 3.87 10.69
N LEU A 93 3.29 4.47 9.91
CA LEU A 93 3.37 4.26 8.47
C LEU A 93 3.71 2.81 8.14
N LEU A 94 4.64 2.18 8.88
CA LEU A 94 4.99 0.78 8.68
C LEU A 94 3.83 -0.17 9.02
N ALA A 95 3.11 0.10 10.11
CA ALA A 95 1.93 -0.68 10.48
C ALA A 95 0.79 -0.52 9.44
N CYS A 96 0.62 0.67 8.89
CA CYS A 96 -0.31 0.91 7.80
C CYS A 96 0.09 0.16 6.53
N ALA A 97 1.39 0.13 6.19
CA ALA A 97 1.92 -0.62 5.05
C ALA A 97 1.63 -2.12 5.19
N ASP A 98 1.88 -2.69 6.37
CA ASP A 98 1.61 -4.09 6.66
C ASP A 98 0.12 -4.42 6.47
N ALA A 99 -0.78 -3.64 7.07
CA ALA A 99 -2.22 -3.83 6.92
C ALA A 99 -2.70 -3.68 5.46
N ALA A 100 -2.22 -2.67 4.74
CA ALA A 100 -2.61 -2.43 3.36
C ALA A 100 -2.16 -3.58 2.43
N MET A 101 -0.94 -4.07 2.61
CA MET A 101 -0.40 -5.17 1.82
C MET A 101 -1.09 -6.50 2.16
N ALA A 102 -1.45 -6.76 3.43
CA ALA A 102 -2.25 -7.91 3.82
C ALA A 102 -3.62 -7.91 3.12
N ILE A 103 -4.33 -6.78 3.11
CA ILE A 103 -5.62 -6.62 2.42
C ILE A 103 -5.45 -6.80 0.90
N ALA A 104 -4.37 -6.27 0.31
CA ALA A 104 -4.08 -6.47 -1.11
C ALA A 104 -3.88 -7.95 -1.46
N ILE A 105 -3.27 -8.74 -0.57
CA ILE A 105 -3.17 -10.20 -0.74
C ILE A 105 -4.55 -10.84 -0.74
N MET A 106 -5.42 -10.51 0.22
CA MET A 106 -6.77 -11.08 0.32
C MET A 106 -7.62 -10.72 -0.91
N GLY A 107 -7.56 -9.44 -1.35
CA GLY A 107 -8.22 -8.99 -2.58
C GLY A 107 -7.71 -9.74 -3.81
N HIS A 108 -6.40 -9.93 -3.93
CA HIS A 108 -5.79 -10.69 -5.04
C HIS A 108 -6.20 -12.16 -5.05
N LEU A 109 -6.32 -12.78 -3.88
CA LEU A 109 -6.73 -14.17 -3.75
C LEU A 109 -8.24 -14.35 -3.89
N GLY A 110 -9.03 -13.30 -3.63
CA GLY A 110 -10.49 -13.36 -3.55
C GLY A 110 -11.01 -14.04 -2.29
N GLU A 111 -10.18 -14.27 -1.30
CA GLU A 111 -10.53 -14.97 -0.06
C GLU A 111 -9.66 -14.52 1.12
N LEU A 112 -10.19 -14.65 2.32
CA LEU A 112 -9.41 -14.49 3.55
C LEU A 112 -8.44 -15.67 3.71
N ARG A 113 -7.14 -15.39 3.78
CA ARG A 113 -6.09 -16.39 3.98
C ARG A 113 -5.19 -16.01 5.13
N ASN A 114 -4.78 -17.00 5.89
CA ASN A 114 -3.79 -16.79 6.94
C ASN A 114 -2.40 -16.62 6.31
N VAL A 115 -1.81 -15.46 6.51
CA VAL A 115 -0.46 -15.10 6.03
C VAL A 115 0.34 -14.51 7.18
N ALA A 116 1.64 -14.72 7.16
CA ALA A 116 2.57 -14.10 8.10
C ALA A 116 3.59 -13.24 7.35
N THR A 117 3.86 -12.06 7.87
CA THR A 117 4.93 -11.19 7.38
C THR A 117 6.28 -11.84 7.65
N VAL A 118 7.05 -12.10 6.60
CA VAL A 118 8.41 -12.64 6.71
C VAL A 118 9.42 -11.49 6.76
N THR A 119 9.26 -10.53 5.85
CA THR A 119 10.06 -9.30 5.82
C THR A 119 9.18 -8.14 5.42
N ILE A 120 9.50 -6.97 5.93
CA ILE A 120 8.96 -5.70 5.46
C ILE A 120 10.08 -4.67 5.48
N ALA A 121 10.22 -3.91 4.42
CA ALA A 121 11.16 -2.81 4.28
C ALA A 121 10.41 -1.57 3.79
N ALA A 122 10.81 -0.40 4.29
CA ALA A 122 10.19 0.85 3.89
C ALA A 122 11.22 1.97 3.75
N ASP A 123 11.11 2.70 2.66
CA ASP A 123 11.87 3.91 2.36
C ASP A 123 10.99 5.13 2.69
N PHE A 124 11.38 5.88 3.71
CA PHE A 124 10.69 7.11 4.12
C PHE A 124 11.35 8.30 3.42
N MET A 125 10.94 8.58 2.20
CA MET A 125 11.60 9.54 1.32
C MET A 125 11.34 10.99 1.71
N ARG A 126 10.20 11.28 2.35
CA ARG A 126 9.91 12.59 2.92
C ARG A 126 8.97 12.52 4.12
N ALA A 127 9.04 13.53 4.99
CA ALA A 127 8.11 13.65 6.10
C ALA A 127 6.70 13.97 5.59
N ILE A 128 5.69 13.51 6.36
CA ILE A 128 4.27 13.80 6.11
C ILE A 128 3.77 14.63 7.30
N PRO A 129 3.79 15.98 7.19
CA PRO A 129 3.45 16.84 8.32
C PRO A 129 1.95 17.06 8.48
N GLU A 130 1.18 17.05 7.40
CA GLU A 130 -0.23 17.45 7.41
C GLU A 130 -1.10 16.55 6.53
N GLY A 131 -2.38 16.45 6.90
CA GLY A 131 -3.41 15.80 6.09
C GLY A 131 -3.44 14.29 6.19
N ASP A 132 -4.40 13.73 5.48
CA ASP A 132 -4.56 12.30 5.29
C ASP A 132 -3.58 11.79 4.24
N VAL A 133 -3.29 10.50 4.31
CA VAL A 133 -2.42 9.82 3.36
C VAL A 133 -3.18 8.72 2.64
N ILE A 134 -3.02 8.67 1.34
CA ILE A 134 -3.53 7.57 0.52
C ILE A 134 -2.43 6.52 0.40
N VAL A 135 -2.80 5.27 0.64
CA VAL A 135 -1.90 4.12 0.61
C VAL A 135 -2.41 3.14 -0.43
N ALA A 136 -1.64 2.96 -1.49
CA ALA A 136 -1.95 2.00 -2.55
C ALA A 136 -1.04 0.79 -2.42
N ALA A 137 -1.62 -0.41 -2.29
CA ALA A 137 -0.89 -1.66 -2.15
C ALA A 137 -1.26 -2.66 -3.25
N THR A 138 -0.27 -3.40 -3.74
CA THR A 138 -0.45 -4.40 -4.80
C THR A 138 0.35 -5.66 -4.53
N VAL A 139 -0.10 -6.77 -5.11
CA VAL A 139 0.66 -8.03 -5.17
C VAL A 139 1.56 -8.00 -6.40
N ARG A 140 2.87 -8.04 -6.20
CA ARG A 140 3.88 -8.07 -7.27
C ARG A 140 4.08 -9.47 -7.83
N LYS A 141 4.07 -10.47 -6.96
CA LYS A 141 4.23 -11.87 -7.35
C LYS A 141 3.61 -12.79 -6.33
N ARG A 142 2.82 -13.74 -6.78
CA ARG A 142 2.34 -14.89 -6.01
C ARG A 142 3.16 -16.12 -6.35
N GLY A 143 3.85 -16.67 -5.35
CA GLY A 143 4.46 -17.99 -5.40
C GLY A 143 3.56 -19.06 -4.77
N ARG A 144 4.09 -20.27 -4.62
CA ARG A 144 3.38 -21.38 -3.97
C ARG A 144 3.34 -21.23 -2.45
N THR A 145 4.42 -20.79 -1.85
CA THR A 145 4.61 -20.65 -0.39
C THR A 145 4.78 -19.21 0.05
N LEU A 146 5.26 -18.35 -0.83
CA LEU A 146 5.53 -16.95 -0.58
C LEU A 146 4.75 -16.06 -1.54
N ILE A 147 4.43 -14.86 -1.07
CA ILE A 147 3.83 -13.80 -1.86
C ILE A 147 4.58 -12.49 -1.61
N PHE A 148 4.78 -11.70 -2.65
CA PHE A 148 5.55 -10.46 -2.63
C PHE A 148 4.61 -9.30 -2.94
N THR A 149 4.68 -8.27 -2.11
CA THR A 149 3.82 -7.09 -2.20
C THR A 149 4.64 -5.81 -2.17
N GLU A 150 4.02 -4.74 -2.60
CA GLU A 150 4.53 -3.39 -2.42
C GLU A 150 3.39 -2.44 -2.10
N CYS A 151 3.70 -1.31 -1.48
CA CYS A 151 2.78 -0.20 -1.33
C CYS A 151 3.49 1.14 -1.42
N THR A 152 2.72 2.17 -1.79
CA THR A 152 3.16 3.56 -1.87
C THR A 152 2.23 4.44 -1.06
N PHE A 153 2.79 5.50 -0.47
CA PHE A 153 2.07 6.50 0.29
C PHE A 153 2.18 7.84 -0.42
N VAL A 154 1.05 8.46 -0.66
CA VAL A 154 0.96 9.77 -1.29
C VAL A 154 0.05 10.69 -0.48
N GLU A 155 0.42 11.95 -0.39
CA GLU A 155 -0.47 12.99 0.14
C GLU A 155 -1.28 13.58 -1.01
N PRO A 156 -2.62 13.70 -0.89
CA PRO A 156 -3.47 14.19 -1.99
C PRO A 156 -3.09 15.59 -2.52
N LYS A 157 -2.46 16.40 -1.68
CA LYS A 157 -2.10 17.80 -1.99
C LYS A 157 -0.62 18.02 -2.32
N THR A 158 0.22 16.98 -2.18
CA THR A 158 1.66 17.09 -2.34
C THR A 158 2.13 16.08 -3.39
N PRO A 159 2.71 16.51 -4.52
CA PRO A 159 3.19 15.59 -5.54
C PRO A 159 4.25 14.63 -5.02
N GLY A 160 4.31 13.46 -5.63
CA GLY A 160 5.33 12.45 -5.40
C GLY A 160 5.02 11.50 -4.24
N ILE A 161 5.74 10.38 -4.26
CA ILE A 161 5.66 9.33 -3.26
C ILE A 161 6.37 9.80 -1.98
N ALA A 162 5.70 9.69 -0.85
CA ALA A 162 6.28 10.01 0.45
C ALA A 162 6.96 8.81 1.10
N VAL A 163 6.37 7.62 0.93
CA VAL A 163 6.90 6.36 1.44
C VAL A 163 6.68 5.27 0.40
N HIS A 164 7.66 4.43 0.20
CA HIS A 164 7.55 3.19 -0.55
C HIS A 164 7.91 2.03 0.38
N ALA A 165 7.10 0.96 0.36
CA ALA A 165 7.41 -0.23 1.14
C ALA A 165 7.19 -1.50 0.32
N THR A 166 7.99 -2.52 0.65
CA THR A 166 7.88 -3.86 0.08
C THR A 166 7.81 -4.90 1.20
N ALA A 167 7.11 -6.00 0.97
CA ALA A 167 7.06 -7.09 1.92
C ALA A 167 7.02 -8.46 1.24
N THR A 168 7.56 -9.44 1.97
CA THR A 168 7.43 -10.85 1.67
C THR A 168 6.58 -11.50 2.74
N TRP A 169 5.64 -12.33 2.31
CA TRP A 169 4.69 -13.02 3.17
C TRP A 169 4.76 -14.52 2.95
N ALA A 170 4.56 -15.30 4.00
CA ALA A 170 4.38 -16.73 3.92
C ALA A 170 2.91 -17.12 4.10
N PHE A 171 2.43 -18.06 3.31
CA PHE A 171 1.14 -18.69 3.58
C PHE A 171 1.26 -19.60 4.79
N ILE A 172 0.41 -19.39 5.80
CA ILE A 172 0.33 -20.22 6.97
C ILE A 172 -0.67 -21.35 6.66
N PRO A 173 -0.28 -22.64 6.80
CA PRO A 173 -1.22 -23.74 6.70
C PRO A 173 -2.35 -23.56 7.71
N ALA A 174 -3.57 -23.95 7.34
CA ALA A 174 -4.62 -24.10 8.33
C ALA A 174 -4.12 -25.11 9.40
N ALA A 175 -4.29 -24.78 10.67
CA ALA A 175 -4.01 -25.76 11.73
C ALA A 175 -4.85 -27.03 11.44
N LEU A 176 -4.16 -28.19 11.41
CA LEU A 176 -4.81 -29.49 11.25
C LEU A 176 -5.74 -29.77 12.43
#